data_d986b4594c665891d0122652aa0d52b6
#
_entry.id   d986b4594c665891d0122652aa0d52b6
#
_cell.length_a   1.000
_cell.length_b   1.000
_cell.length_c   1.000
_cell.angle_alpha   90.00
_cell.angle_beta   90.00
_cell.angle_gamma   90.00
#
_symmetry.space_group_name_H-M   'P 1'
#
loop_
_entity.id
_entity.type
_entity.pdbx_description
1 polymer ?
#
loop_
_entity_poly.entity_id
_entity_poly.type
_entity_poly.pdbx_seq_one_letter_code
_entity_poly.pdbx_strand_id
1 'polypeptide(L)'
;AFVGSVDVYKRQASIVNDQRLTTVCEEALCPNISECWNKKHATFMILGEVCTRSCSFCNIQTGKPTDVDPFEPLRVAKAVRSLNLKHVVITSVDRDDLHDGGASHFVQTISKIRDLNKEVSIEILTPDFKNKINAIDKIIKCKVDVFNHNLETVKRLYNEVRPGADYNNSLNLLNTFKLNSSNTFTKSGIMIGLGENEDEILGLMDDLIENGVDFLTIGQYLRPSKNHYPVIEYHYPSYFDHLKKIAIEKGFKIVSSTPFTRSSYHADDD
;
A
#
# COMPACT_ATOMS: atom_id res chain seq x y z
N ALA A 1 -29.08 -1.71 -11.05
CA ALA A 1 -27.68 -2.11 -10.83
C ALA A 1 -27.04 -1.47 -9.57
N PHE A 2 -27.58 -0.34 -9.07
CA PHE A 2 -27.01 0.37 -7.88
C PHE A 2 -27.44 -0.20 -6.53
N VAL A 3 -28.55 -0.90 -6.42
CA VAL A 3 -29.08 -1.40 -5.14
C VAL A 3 -28.21 -2.56 -4.58
N GLY A 4 -27.69 -3.43 -5.42
CA GLY A 4 -26.85 -4.55 -4.96
C GLY A 4 -25.48 -4.14 -4.41
N SER A 5 -24.90 -3.02 -4.87
CA SER A 5 -23.59 -2.54 -4.40
C SER A 5 -23.66 -1.92 -2.99
N VAL A 6 -24.76 -1.25 -2.64
CA VAL A 6 -24.97 -0.66 -1.31
C VAL A 6 -25.14 -1.73 -0.24
N ASP A 7 -25.82 -2.83 -0.55
CA ASP A 7 -26.04 -3.93 0.39
C ASP A 7 -24.76 -4.73 0.65
N VAL A 8 -23.94 -4.94 -0.40
CA VAL A 8 -22.62 -5.58 -0.26
C VAL A 8 -21.70 -4.73 0.61
N TYR A 9 -21.63 -3.42 0.36
CA TYR A 9 -20.84 -2.49 1.17
C TYR A 9 -21.25 -2.54 2.65
N LYS A 10 -22.54 -2.39 2.95
CA LYS A 10 -23.05 -2.38 4.33
C LYS A 10 -22.72 -3.69 5.07
N ARG A 11 -22.86 -4.83 4.40
CA ARG A 11 -22.55 -6.12 4.98
C ARG A 11 -21.04 -6.27 5.28
N GLN A 12 -20.21 -5.82 4.37
CA GLN A 12 -18.74 -5.93 4.54
C GLN A 12 -18.25 -4.97 5.61
N ALA A 13 -18.74 -3.72 5.62
CA ALA A 13 -18.46 -2.74 6.67
C ALA A 13 -18.87 -3.28 8.05
N SER A 14 -20.05 -3.93 8.17
CA SER A 14 -20.46 -4.57 9.43
C SER A 14 -19.48 -5.62 9.89
N ILE A 15 -19.00 -6.51 9.00
CA ILE A 15 -18.01 -7.55 9.37
C ILE A 15 -16.69 -6.94 9.85
N VAL A 16 -16.21 -5.88 9.19
CA VAL A 16 -14.99 -5.16 9.57
C VAL A 16 -15.16 -4.51 10.95
N ASN A 17 -16.26 -3.79 11.16
CA ASN A 17 -16.58 -3.11 12.41
C ASN A 17 -16.80 -4.09 13.57
N ASP A 18 -17.49 -5.22 13.35
CA ASP A 18 -17.70 -6.26 14.36
C ASP A 18 -16.38 -6.89 14.84
N GLN A 19 -15.38 -6.92 13.96
CA GLN A 19 -14.03 -7.36 14.31
C GLN A 19 -13.14 -6.23 14.86
N ARG A 20 -13.64 -4.99 14.98
CA ARG A 20 -12.88 -3.81 15.41
C ARG A 20 -11.59 -3.65 14.58
N LEU A 21 -11.75 -3.70 13.27
CA LEU A 21 -10.65 -3.54 12.32
C LEU A 21 -10.81 -2.24 11.53
N THR A 22 -9.70 -1.72 11.06
CA THR A 22 -9.62 -0.53 10.24
C THR A 22 -9.26 -0.92 8.81
N THR A 23 -9.96 -0.36 7.83
CA THR A 23 -9.59 -0.51 6.42
C THR A 23 -9.13 0.81 5.85
N VAL A 24 -8.05 0.79 5.07
CA VAL A 24 -7.61 1.97 4.31
C VAL A 24 -8.71 2.44 3.34
N CYS A 25 -9.53 1.51 2.88
CA CYS A 25 -10.64 1.81 1.98
C CYS A 25 -11.65 2.80 2.59
N GLU A 26 -11.92 2.69 3.91
CA GLU A 26 -12.80 3.59 4.65
C GLU A 26 -12.07 4.85 5.11
N GLU A 27 -10.91 4.72 5.75
CA GLU A 27 -10.13 5.85 6.28
C GLU A 27 -9.68 6.85 5.20
N ALA A 28 -9.27 6.35 4.03
CA ALA A 28 -8.87 7.17 2.90
C ALA A 28 -10.05 7.63 2.01
N LEU A 29 -11.30 7.32 2.40
CA LEU A 29 -12.51 7.61 1.59
C LEU A 29 -12.32 7.18 0.11
N CYS A 30 -11.81 5.96 -0.08
CA CYS A 30 -11.39 5.46 -1.38
C CYS A 30 -12.57 5.39 -2.37
N PRO A 31 -12.49 6.03 -3.55
CA PRO A 31 -13.59 6.02 -4.52
C PRO A 31 -13.87 4.61 -5.09
N ASN A 32 -12.91 3.70 -4.98
CA ASN A 32 -12.97 2.35 -5.55
C ASN A 32 -13.50 1.30 -4.58
N ILE A 33 -13.87 1.67 -3.35
CA ILE A 33 -14.23 0.72 -2.27
C ILE A 33 -15.32 -0.28 -2.69
N SER A 34 -16.37 0.19 -3.35
CA SER A 34 -17.49 -0.66 -3.76
C SER A 34 -17.06 -1.68 -4.83
N GLU A 35 -16.20 -1.29 -5.75
CA GLU A 35 -15.69 -2.18 -6.80
C GLU A 35 -14.76 -3.25 -6.21
N CYS A 36 -13.76 -2.84 -5.43
CA CYS A 36 -12.81 -3.75 -4.79
C CYS A 36 -13.52 -4.78 -3.91
N TRP A 37 -14.47 -4.34 -3.10
CA TRP A 37 -15.21 -5.24 -2.22
C TRP A 37 -16.12 -6.20 -2.98
N ASN A 38 -16.73 -5.79 -4.09
CA ASN A 38 -17.46 -6.71 -4.97
C ASN A 38 -16.56 -7.77 -5.60
N LYS A 39 -15.32 -7.43 -5.93
CA LYS A 39 -14.29 -8.36 -6.42
C LYS A 39 -13.69 -9.25 -5.32
N LYS A 40 -14.11 -9.07 -4.06
CA LYS A 40 -13.56 -9.76 -2.87
C LYS A 40 -12.11 -9.40 -2.57
N HIS A 41 -11.78 -8.12 -2.69
CA HIS A 41 -10.51 -7.52 -2.32
C HIS A 41 -10.72 -6.54 -1.19
N ALA A 42 -9.82 -6.52 -0.23
CA ALA A 42 -9.82 -5.54 0.85
C ALA A 42 -8.40 -5.21 1.30
N THR A 43 -8.23 -3.98 1.81
CA THR A 43 -6.98 -3.51 2.39
C THR A 43 -7.18 -3.23 3.86
N PHE A 44 -6.58 -4.06 4.71
CA PHE A 44 -6.60 -3.85 6.16
C PHE A 44 -5.40 -3.04 6.60
N MET A 45 -5.65 -2.09 7.50
CA MET A 45 -4.61 -1.32 8.18
C MET A 45 -4.41 -1.90 9.58
N ILE A 46 -3.20 -2.35 9.87
CA ILE A 46 -2.81 -2.93 11.15
C ILE A 46 -1.95 -1.97 11.97
N LEU A 47 -1.67 -2.32 13.23
CA LEU A 47 -0.85 -1.56 14.18
C LEU A 47 -1.52 -0.27 14.68
N GLY A 48 -2.85 -0.19 14.58
CA GLY A 48 -3.66 0.92 15.05
C GLY A 48 -3.89 2.01 14.01
N GLU A 49 -4.38 3.17 14.45
CA GLU A 49 -4.88 4.26 13.60
C GLU A 49 -4.01 5.52 13.69
N VAL A 50 -2.99 5.53 14.56
CA VAL A 50 -2.12 6.69 14.78
C VAL A 50 -0.73 6.39 14.25
N CYS A 51 -0.27 7.22 13.30
CA CYS A 51 1.04 7.11 12.67
C CYS A 51 2.09 7.93 13.43
N THR A 52 3.32 7.44 13.51
CA THR A 52 4.45 8.19 14.07
C THR A 52 5.05 9.21 13.11
N ARG A 53 4.64 9.19 11.83
CA ARG A 53 5.09 10.12 10.78
C ARG A 53 3.95 10.98 10.25
N SER A 54 4.32 12.14 9.68
CA SER A 54 3.40 13.15 9.17
C SER A 54 3.61 13.42 7.68
N CYS A 55 3.39 12.39 6.86
CA CYS A 55 3.44 12.55 5.40
C CYS A 55 2.39 13.57 4.96
N SER A 56 2.80 14.60 4.21
CA SER A 56 1.96 15.76 3.91
C SER A 56 0.77 15.48 2.98
N PHE A 57 0.74 14.30 2.34
CA PHE A 57 -0.36 13.83 1.50
C PHE A 57 -1.36 12.95 2.24
N CYS A 58 -1.00 12.42 3.42
CA CYS A 58 -1.72 11.33 4.09
C CYS A 58 -2.73 11.85 5.12
N ASN A 59 -3.96 11.32 5.09
CA ASN A 59 -5.04 11.72 5.99
C ASN A 59 -5.05 10.95 7.32
N ILE A 60 -4.08 10.06 7.56
CA ILE A 60 -3.99 9.28 8.80
C ILE A 60 -3.56 10.20 9.96
N GLN A 61 -4.19 10.01 11.10
CA GLN A 61 -3.88 10.78 12.31
C GLN A 61 -2.42 10.56 12.71
N THR A 62 -1.71 11.66 12.98
CA THR A 62 -0.32 11.63 13.44
C THR A 62 -0.25 11.87 14.95
N GLY A 63 0.64 11.13 15.63
CA GLY A 63 0.82 11.29 17.07
C GLY A 63 1.59 10.16 17.74
N LYS A 64 1.32 9.99 19.02
CA LYS A 64 1.85 8.86 19.81
C LYS A 64 0.86 7.69 19.75
N PRO A 65 1.21 6.58 19.09
CA PRO A 65 0.33 5.41 19.03
C PRO A 65 0.14 4.75 20.39
N THR A 66 -0.95 4.01 20.52
CA THR A 66 -1.21 3.13 21.66
C THR A 66 -0.41 1.82 21.54
N ASP A 67 -0.46 1.00 22.58
CA ASP A 67 0.14 -0.33 22.57
C ASP A 67 -0.44 -1.21 21.45
N VAL A 68 0.39 -2.12 20.95
CA VAL A 68 0.00 -3.05 19.87
C VAL A 68 -1.00 -4.07 20.43
N ASP A 69 -2.12 -4.25 19.75
CA ASP A 69 -3.10 -5.26 20.09
C ASP A 69 -2.64 -6.66 19.63
N PRO A 70 -2.32 -7.58 20.54
CA PRO A 70 -1.83 -8.92 20.20
C PRO A 70 -2.90 -9.80 19.55
N PHE A 71 -4.18 -9.43 19.62
CA PHE A 71 -5.29 -10.18 19.01
C PHE A 71 -5.67 -9.67 17.61
N GLU A 72 -5.16 -8.54 17.18
CA GLU A 72 -5.43 -7.97 15.85
C GLU A 72 -5.11 -8.96 14.70
N PRO A 73 -3.97 -9.69 14.69
CA PRO A 73 -3.67 -10.68 13.65
C PRO A 73 -4.74 -11.75 13.47
N LEU A 74 -5.30 -12.26 14.59
CA LEU A 74 -6.37 -13.26 14.54
C LEU A 74 -7.69 -12.66 14.03
N ARG A 75 -8.01 -11.42 14.41
CA ARG A 75 -9.22 -10.73 13.94
C ARG A 75 -9.15 -10.47 12.44
N VAL A 76 -8.00 -10.00 11.93
CA VAL A 76 -7.77 -9.82 10.49
C VAL A 76 -7.98 -11.14 9.75
N ALA A 77 -7.37 -12.23 10.19
CA ALA A 77 -7.50 -13.54 9.57
C ALA A 77 -8.97 -14.05 9.55
N LYS A 78 -9.74 -13.79 10.62
CA LYS A 78 -11.18 -14.10 10.68
C LYS A 78 -11.99 -13.24 9.71
N ALA A 79 -11.68 -11.94 9.61
CA ALA A 79 -12.35 -11.03 8.67
C ALA A 79 -12.10 -11.47 7.23
N VAL A 80 -10.87 -11.77 6.85
CA VAL A 80 -10.49 -12.33 5.52
C VAL A 80 -11.35 -13.54 5.19
N ARG A 81 -11.52 -14.47 6.14
CA ARG A 81 -12.35 -15.66 5.98
C ARG A 81 -13.84 -15.32 5.84
N SER A 82 -14.36 -14.46 6.71
CA SER A 82 -15.79 -14.11 6.74
C SER A 82 -16.21 -13.33 5.49
N LEU A 83 -15.31 -12.53 4.94
CA LEU A 83 -15.49 -11.80 3.69
C LEU A 83 -15.25 -12.69 2.46
N ASN A 84 -14.72 -13.91 2.66
CA ASN A 84 -14.33 -14.83 1.58
C ASN A 84 -13.46 -14.14 0.53
N LEU A 85 -12.41 -13.44 0.99
CA LEU A 85 -11.53 -12.67 0.11
C LEU A 85 -10.71 -13.61 -0.78
N LYS A 86 -10.49 -13.17 -2.01
CA LYS A 86 -9.56 -13.81 -2.96
C LYS A 86 -8.17 -13.20 -2.84
N HIS A 87 -8.12 -11.88 -2.60
CA HIS A 87 -6.91 -11.12 -2.43
C HIS A 87 -7.04 -10.18 -1.24
N VAL A 88 -6.00 -10.12 -0.42
CA VAL A 88 -5.95 -9.21 0.73
C VAL A 88 -4.65 -8.42 0.73
N VAL A 89 -4.77 -7.12 0.91
CA VAL A 89 -3.63 -6.24 1.15
C VAL A 89 -3.55 -5.93 2.64
N ILE A 90 -2.40 -6.15 3.24
CA ILE A 90 -2.12 -5.79 4.63
C ILE A 90 -1.15 -4.62 4.61
N THR A 91 -1.58 -3.50 5.17
CA THR A 91 -0.74 -2.31 5.35
C THR A 91 -0.75 -1.87 6.80
N SER A 92 0.06 -0.89 7.15
CA SER A 92 0.11 -0.34 8.51
C SER A 92 0.36 1.15 8.53
N VAL A 93 0.10 1.77 9.67
CA VAL A 93 0.72 3.04 10.03
C VAL A 93 2.22 2.85 10.27
N ASP A 94 3.02 3.91 10.17
CA ASP A 94 4.42 3.87 10.63
C ASP A 94 4.47 3.78 12.16
N ARG A 95 5.29 2.87 12.65
CA ARG A 95 5.52 2.60 14.08
C ARG A 95 7.00 2.70 14.42
N ASP A 96 7.57 3.89 14.19
CA ASP A 96 8.98 4.19 14.52
C ASP A 96 9.29 4.05 16.02
N ASP A 97 8.26 4.03 16.86
CA ASP A 97 8.33 3.77 18.31
C ASP A 97 8.63 2.30 18.65
N LEU A 98 8.24 1.35 17.77
CA LEU A 98 8.48 -0.08 18.01
C LEU A 98 9.91 -0.47 17.63
N HIS A 99 10.48 -1.44 18.35
CA HIS A 99 11.84 -1.91 18.16
C HIS A 99 12.14 -2.37 16.71
N ASP A 100 11.18 -3.02 16.06
CA ASP A 100 11.31 -3.54 14.70
C ASP A 100 10.37 -2.86 13.69
N GLY A 101 9.85 -1.67 14.04
CA GLY A 101 8.94 -0.92 13.18
C GLY A 101 7.62 -1.62 12.89
N GLY A 102 7.26 -2.65 13.65
CA GLY A 102 6.04 -3.44 13.46
C GLY A 102 6.21 -4.69 12.59
N ALA A 103 7.43 -5.01 12.13
CA ALA A 103 7.67 -6.17 11.26
C ALA A 103 7.17 -7.50 11.88
N SER A 104 7.38 -7.73 13.17
CA SER A 104 6.87 -8.94 13.85
C SER A 104 5.34 -9.03 13.81
N HIS A 105 4.65 -7.93 13.84
CA HIS A 105 3.18 -7.92 13.78
C HIS A 105 2.67 -8.27 12.37
N PHE A 106 3.35 -7.78 11.32
CA PHE A 106 3.10 -8.25 9.94
C PHE A 106 3.27 -9.77 9.84
N VAL A 107 4.39 -10.32 10.36
CA VAL A 107 4.66 -11.77 10.36
C VAL A 107 3.52 -12.55 11.02
N GLN A 108 3.08 -12.11 12.20
CA GLN A 108 1.97 -12.75 12.92
C GLN A 108 0.66 -12.67 12.13
N THR A 109 0.37 -11.53 11.51
CA THR A 109 -0.84 -11.33 10.70
C THR A 109 -0.84 -12.25 9.48
N ILE A 110 0.25 -12.31 8.74
CA ILE A 110 0.41 -13.19 7.57
C ILE A 110 0.25 -14.66 7.99
N SER A 111 0.92 -15.08 9.07
CA SER A 111 0.80 -16.43 9.59
C SER A 111 -0.65 -16.79 9.93
N LYS A 112 -1.37 -15.91 10.65
CA LYS A 112 -2.77 -16.16 11.01
C LYS A 112 -3.70 -16.18 9.80
N ILE A 113 -3.45 -15.35 8.79
CA ILE A 113 -4.19 -15.40 7.54
C ILE A 113 -3.96 -16.74 6.85
N ARG A 114 -2.71 -17.21 6.69
CA ARG A 114 -2.38 -18.49 6.07
C ARG A 114 -2.96 -19.69 6.82
N ASP A 115 -3.00 -19.63 8.16
CA ASP A 115 -3.59 -20.68 9.00
C ASP A 115 -5.09 -20.88 8.70
N LEU A 116 -5.84 -19.79 8.50
CA LEU A 116 -7.29 -19.81 8.33
C LEU A 116 -7.73 -19.74 6.84
N ASN A 117 -6.87 -19.27 5.93
CA ASN A 117 -7.20 -18.96 4.53
C ASN A 117 -6.02 -19.38 3.62
N LYS A 118 -5.99 -20.66 3.25
CA LYS A 118 -4.85 -21.24 2.52
C LYS A 118 -4.67 -20.68 1.10
N GLU A 119 -5.77 -20.35 0.43
CA GLU A 119 -5.81 -19.99 -1.00
C GLU A 119 -5.85 -18.48 -1.26
N VAL A 120 -5.91 -17.65 -0.21
CA VAL A 120 -5.97 -16.20 -0.40
C VAL A 120 -4.61 -15.67 -0.85
N SER A 121 -4.60 -14.83 -1.89
CA SER A 121 -3.41 -14.07 -2.27
C SER A 121 -3.15 -12.97 -1.23
N ILE A 122 -1.90 -12.84 -0.77
CA ILE A 122 -1.50 -11.85 0.25
C ILE A 122 -0.50 -10.88 -0.36
N GLU A 123 -0.90 -9.62 -0.46
CA GLU A 123 -0.01 -8.49 -0.67
C GLU A 123 0.26 -7.81 0.67
N ILE A 124 1.48 -7.38 0.91
CA ILE A 124 1.80 -6.50 2.02
C ILE A 124 2.32 -5.16 1.50
N LEU A 125 1.74 -4.07 1.98
CA LEU A 125 2.23 -2.71 1.74
C LEU A 125 2.90 -2.23 3.02
N THR A 126 4.23 -2.29 3.06
CA THR A 126 5.01 -2.03 4.27
C THR A 126 5.52 -0.59 4.34
N PRO A 127 5.75 -0.03 5.56
CA PRO A 127 6.62 1.11 5.74
C PRO A 127 8.09 0.73 5.42
N ASP A 128 8.99 1.72 5.44
CA ASP A 128 10.43 1.49 5.28
C ASP A 128 11.10 0.92 6.56
N PHE A 129 10.32 0.67 7.59
CA PHE A 129 10.75 0.23 8.93
C PHE A 129 11.87 1.09 9.53
N LYS A 130 12.16 2.27 8.97
CA LYS A 130 13.24 3.18 9.38
C LYS A 130 14.59 2.46 9.54
N ASN A 131 14.89 1.53 8.63
CA ASN A 131 16.11 0.69 8.66
C ASN A 131 16.35 -0.04 9.99
N LYS A 132 15.29 -0.41 10.70
CA LYS A 132 15.44 -1.15 11.96
C LYS A 132 16.02 -2.52 11.72
N ILE A 133 16.94 -2.89 12.60
CA ILE A 133 17.70 -4.15 12.51
C ILE A 133 16.74 -5.35 12.44
N ASN A 134 16.99 -6.24 11.48
CA ASN A 134 16.24 -7.47 11.25
C ASN A 134 14.75 -7.29 10.88
N ALA A 135 14.26 -6.07 10.63
CA ALA A 135 12.85 -5.87 10.25
C ALA A 135 12.56 -6.54 8.90
N ILE A 136 13.34 -6.21 7.86
CA ILE A 136 13.16 -6.78 6.52
C ILE A 136 13.45 -8.30 6.49
N ASP A 137 14.41 -8.79 7.29
CA ASP A 137 14.74 -10.22 7.37
C ASP A 137 13.58 -11.07 7.91
N LYS A 138 12.76 -10.49 8.81
CA LYS A 138 11.54 -11.13 9.29
C LYS A 138 10.50 -11.23 8.16
N ILE A 139 10.32 -10.16 7.40
CA ILE A 139 9.36 -10.08 6.29
C ILE A 139 9.76 -11.03 5.15
N ILE A 140 11.02 -11.09 4.78
CA ILE A 140 11.55 -11.99 3.73
C ILE A 140 11.19 -13.45 4.01
N LYS A 141 11.14 -13.85 5.28
CA LYS A 141 10.79 -15.22 5.68
C LYS A 141 9.29 -15.53 5.57
N CYS A 142 8.46 -14.51 5.36
CA CYS A 142 7.02 -14.70 5.19
C CYS A 142 6.69 -15.13 3.76
N LYS A 143 5.71 -16.00 3.62
CA LYS A 143 5.18 -16.41 2.31
C LYS A 143 4.09 -15.43 1.89
N VAL A 144 4.50 -14.34 1.25
CA VAL A 144 3.60 -13.38 0.61
C VAL A 144 3.69 -13.51 -0.91
N ASP A 145 2.63 -13.15 -1.61
CA ASP A 145 2.58 -13.21 -3.07
C ASP A 145 3.13 -11.92 -3.69
N VAL A 146 2.86 -10.78 -3.03
CA VAL A 146 3.36 -9.46 -3.45
C VAL A 146 3.93 -8.70 -2.25
N PHE A 147 5.14 -8.19 -2.41
CA PHE A 147 5.78 -7.23 -1.49
C PHE A 147 5.69 -5.84 -2.09
N ASN A 148 4.99 -4.94 -1.42
CA ASN A 148 4.78 -3.57 -1.86
C ASN A 148 5.39 -2.57 -0.88
N HIS A 149 6.11 -1.59 -1.42
CA HIS A 149 6.53 -0.38 -0.72
C HIS A 149 6.46 0.80 -1.69
N ASN A 150 5.58 1.75 -1.40
CA ASN A 150 5.40 2.91 -2.27
C ASN A 150 6.52 3.94 -2.11
N LEU A 151 7.03 4.45 -3.23
CA LEU A 151 7.87 5.65 -3.23
C LEU A 151 7.04 6.93 -3.06
N GLU A 152 5.79 6.93 -3.46
CA GLU A 152 4.79 8.01 -3.38
C GLU A 152 5.09 9.20 -4.28
N THR A 153 6.35 9.67 -4.38
CA THR A 153 6.76 10.83 -5.18
C THR A 153 8.22 10.74 -5.62
N VAL A 154 8.64 11.67 -6.48
CA VAL A 154 10.01 11.78 -7.00
C VAL A 154 11.00 12.26 -5.94
N LYS A 155 12.28 11.93 -6.13
CA LYS A 155 13.37 12.19 -5.17
C LYS A 155 13.42 13.64 -4.67
N ARG A 156 13.26 14.62 -5.56
CA ARG A 156 13.31 16.05 -5.21
C ARG A 156 12.24 16.45 -4.20
N LEU A 157 11.03 15.87 -4.32
CA LEU A 157 9.88 16.21 -3.47
C LEU A 157 9.83 15.41 -2.16
N TYR A 158 10.75 14.46 -1.95
CA TYR A 158 10.65 13.50 -0.85
C TYR A 158 10.57 14.16 0.53
N ASN A 159 11.41 15.16 0.78
CA ASN A 159 11.44 15.85 2.08
C ASN A 159 10.16 16.65 2.39
N GLU A 160 9.49 17.16 1.34
CA GLU A 160 8.26 17.95 1.48
C GLU A 160 7.02 17.06 1.58
N VAL A 161 6.99 15.98 0.80
CA VAL A 161 5.83 15.10 0.66
C VAL A 161 5.86 13.97 1.69
N ARG A 162 7.05 13.42 1.98
CA ARG A 162 7.29 12.32 2.93
C ARG A 162 8.33 12.68 4.01
N PRO A 163 8.10 13.70 4.83
CA PRO A 163 9.05 14.05 5.88
C PRO A 163 9.29 12.85 6.81
N GLY A 164 10.58 12.56 7.06
CA GLY A 164 11.00 11.43 7.89
C GLY A 164 11.20 10.11 7.15
N ALA A 165 10.95 10.04 5.83
CA ALA A 165 11.34 8.94 4.94
C ALA A 165 12.57 9.33 4.10
N ASP A 166 13.25 8.34 3.56
CA ASP A 166 14.41 8.52 2.67
C ASP A 166 14.20 7.74 1.37
N TYR A 167 14.43 8.42 0.23
CA TYR A 167 14.21 7.86 -1.11
C TYR A 167 15.10 6.64 -1.38
N ASN A 168 16.39 6.75 -1.07
CA ASN A 168 17.33 5.67 -1.31
C ASN A 168 17.09 4.48 -0.38
N ASN A 169 16.67 4.74 0.86
CA ASN A 169 16.26 3.68 1.79
C ASN A 169 15.04 2.92 1.29
N SER A 170 14.08 3.61 0.70
CA SER A 170 12.89 2.99 0.08
C SER A 170 13.26 2.08 -1.09
N LEU A 171 14.16 2.52 -1.98
CA LEU A 171 14.69 1.70 -3.06
C LEU A 171 15.48 0.50 -2.53
N ASN A 172 16.36 0.72 -1.55
CA ASN A 172 17.16 -0.34 -0.94
C ASN A 172 16.28 -1.40 -0.26
N LEU A 173 15.18 -1.02 0.36
CA LEU A 173 14.20 -1.94 0.93
C LEU A 173 13.62 -2.89 -0.13
N LEU A 174 13.16 -2.34 -1.27
CA LEU A 174 12.63 -3.10 -2.39
C LEU A 174 13.68 -4.05 -2.98
N ASN A 175 14.89 -3.54 -3.23
CA ASN A 175 16.01 -4.34 -3.75
C ASN A 175 16.41 -5.47 -2.79
N THR A 176 16.56 -5.17 -1.50
CA THR A 176 16.92 -6.18 -0.49
C THR A 176 15.86 -7.28 -0.44
N PHE A 177 14.58 -6.93 -0.49
CA PHE A 177 13.52 -7.94 -0.54
C PHE A 177 13.61 -8.79 -1.81
N LYS A 178 13.73 -8.17 -2.98
CA LYS A 178 13.81 -8.87 -4.28
C LYS A 178 14.97 -9.85 -4.37
N LEU A 179 16.16 -9.44 -3.93
CA LEU A 179 17.36 -10.28 -3.95
C LEU A 179 17.22 -11.54 -3.06
N ASN A 180 16.43 -11.45 -1.99
CA ASN A 180 16.24 -12.54 -1.02
C ASN A 180 14.95 -13.33 -1.21
N SER A 181 14.05 -12.89 -2.10
CA SER A 181 12.74 -13.50 -2.38
C SER A 181 12.40 -13.42 -3.87
N SER A 182 13.22 -14.04 -4.70
CA SER A 182 13.12 -13.96 -6.18
C SER A 182 11.78 -14.43 -6.75
N ASN A 183 11.08 -15.32 -6.04
CA ASN A 183 9.78 -15.86 -6.47
C ASN A 183 8.57 -15.00 -6.05
N THR A 184 8.79 -13.95 -5.25
CA THR A 184 7.75 -13.00 -4.85
C THR A 184 7.79 -11.78 -5.75
N PHE A 185 6.64 -11.30 -6.20
CA PHE A 185 6.56 -10.06 -6.95
C PHE A 185 6.81 -8.86 -6.02
N THR A 186 7.51 -7.87 -6.57
CA THR A 186 7.74 -6.60 -5.90
C THR A 186 6.94 -5.50 -6.59
N LYS A 187 6.38 -4.60 -5.80
CA LYS A 187 5.48 -3.54 -6.28
C LYS A 187 5.84 -2.21 -5.64
N SER A 188 5.63 -1.15 -6.39
CA SER A 188 5.68 0.22 -5.87
C SER A 188 4.59 1.09 -6.49
N GLY A 189 4.24 2.17 -5.81
CA GLY A 189 3.27 3.14 -6.28
C GLY A 189 3.77 4.56 -6.15
N ILE A 190 3.31 5.40 -7.07
CA ILE A 190 3.52 6.84 -7.05
C ILE A 190 2.23 7.60 -7.28
N MET A 191 2.17 8.78 -6.73
CA MET A 191 1.15 9.78 -7.04
C MET A 191 1.77 10.88 -7.90
N ILE A 192 1.04 11.34 -8.90
CA ILE A 192 1.45 12.47 -9.73
C ILE A 192 0.51 13.67 -9.52
N GLY A 193 1.01 14.87 -9.85
CA GLY A 193 0.34 16.14 -9.59
C GLY A 193 0.81 16.85 -8.33
N LEU A 194 1.97 16.46 -7.79
CA LEU A 194 2.62 17.07 -6.63
C LEU A 194 3.67 18.12 -7.04
N GLY A 195 3.92 18.33 -8.36
CA GLY A 195 4.88 19.30 -8.91
C GLY A 195 6.17 18.66 -9.45
N GLU A 196 6.16 17.35 -9.65
CA GLU A 196 7.17 16.63 -10.43
C GLU A 196 7.06 16.97 -11.92
N ASN A 197 8.17 16.85 -12.64
CA ASN A 197 8.19 16.88 -14.10
C ASN A 197 8.32 15.47 -14.68
N GLU A 198 8.11 15.34 -16.00
CA GLU A 198 8.13 14.03 -16.67
C GLU A 198 9.50 13.35 -16.55
N ASP A 199 10.61 14.07 -16.74
CA ASP A 199 11.95 13.49 -16.62
C ASP A 199 12.20 12.91 -15.23
N GLU A 200 11.68 13.54 -14.17
CA GLU A 200 11.78 13.02 -12.79
C GLU A 200 10.95 11.74 -12.60
N ILE A 201 9.76 11.66 -13.22
CA ILE A 201 8.92 10.45 -13.20
C ILE A 201 9.64 9.30 -13.94
N LEU A 202 10.20 9.60 -15.12
CA LEU A 202 10.92 8.61 -15.92
C LEU A 202 12.19 8.10 -15.19
N GLY A 203 12.94 9.01 -14.55
CA GLY A 203 14.09 8.64 -13.71
C GLY A 203 13.70 7.79 -12.51
N LEU A 204 12.56 8.08 -11.86
CA LEU A 204 12.03 7.24 -10.78
C LEU A 204 11.66 5.83 -11.30
N MET A 205 11.06 5.73 -12.48
CA MET A 205 10.77 4.42 -13.10
C MET A 205 12.05 3.62 -13.34
N ASP A 206 13.13 4.27 -13.82
CA ASP A 206 14.43 3.62 -13.99
C ASP A 206 15.00 3.14 -12.65
N ASP A 207 14.99 4.00 -11.64
CA ASP A 207 15.40 3.62 -10.28
C ASP A 207 14.62 2.39 -9.76
N LEU A 208 13.30 2.32 -10.00
CA LEU A 208 12.49 1.18 -9.58
C LEU A 208 12.85 -0.11 -10.33
N ILE A 209 13.01 -0.06 -11.64
CA ILE A 209 13.42 -1.22 -12.45
C ILE A 209 14.81 -1.73 -12.01
N GLU A 210 15.78 -0.84 -11.83
CA GLU A 210 17.12 -1.19 -11.35
C GLU A 210 17.12 -1.85 -9.98
N ASN A 211 16.13 -1.52 -9.13
CA ASN A 211 15.94 -2.12 -7.83
C ASN A 211 14.97 -3.32 -7.81
N GLY A 212 14.64 -3.87 -9.00
CA GLY A 212 13.93 -5.13 -9.16
C GLY A 212 12.43 -5.07 -8.90
N VAL A 213 11.80 -3.92 -9.13
CA VAL A 213 10.35 -3.77 -8.99
C VAL A 213 9.64 -4.32 -10.23
N ASP A 214 8.72 -5.26 -10.01
CA ASP A 214 7.95 -5.92 -11.07
C ASP A 214 6.70 -5.12 -11.47
N PHE A 215 5.97 -4.53 -10.50
CA PHE A 215 4.67 -3.90 -10.69
C PHE A 215 4.70 -2.42 -10.29
N LEU A 216 4.07 -1.58 -11.11
CA LEU A 216 3.98 -0.14 -10.87
C LEU A 216 2.53 0.35 -10.87
N THR A 217 2.17 1.14 -9.86
CA THR A 217 0.90 1.87 -9.84
C THR A 217 1.14 3.37 -9.92
N ILE A 218 0.38 4.07 -10.78
CA ILE A 218 0.45 5.53 -10.96
C ILE A 218 -0.95 6.10 -10.83
N GLY A 219 -1.16 6.95 -9.82
CA GLY A 219 -2.45 7.58 -9.56
C GLY A 219 -2.36 9.10 -9.45
N GLN A 220 -3.47 9.81 -9.67
CA GLN A 220 -3.55 11.24 -9.39
C GLN A 220 -3.56 11.48 -7.88
N TYR A 221 -2.71 12.38 -7.41
CA TYR A 221 -2.82 12.90 -6.06
C TYR A 221 -4.13 13.66 -5.89
N LEU A 222 -4.91 13.25 -4.89
CA LEU A 222 -6.14 13.93 -4.49
C LEU A 222 -5.96 14.44 -3.06
N ARG A 223 -5.99 15.76 -2.91
CA ARG A 223 -5.76 16.43 -1.64
C ARG A 223 -6.87 16.15 -0.62
N PRO A 224 -6.59 15.50 0.52
CA PRO A 224 -7.64 15.17 1.50
C PRO A 224 -8.27 16.39 2.16
N SER A 225 -7.49 17.42 2.47
CA SER A 225 -7.98 18.67 3.06
C SER A 225 -7.04 19.84 2.77
N LYS A 226 -7.45 21.07 3.10
CA LYS A 226 -6.64 22.27 2.90
C LYS A 226 -5.31 22.28 3.67
N ASN A 227 -5.17 21.43 4.67
CA ASN A 227 -3.96 21.33 5.49
C ASN A 227 -2.90 20.38 4.89
N HIS A 228 -3.25 19.60 3.86
CA HIS A 228 -2.34 18.69 3.18
C HIS A 228 -1.60 19.38 2.04
N TYR A 229 -0.62 18.69 1.47
CA TYR A 229 0.15 19.18 0.33
C TYR A 229 -0.79 19.61 -0.81
N PRO A 230 -0.56 20.73 -1.47
CA PRO A 230 -1.43 21.20 -2.54
C PRO A 230 -1.35 20.29 -3.76
N VAL A 231 -2.46 20.14 -4.49
CA VAL A 231 -2.39 19.63 -5.86
C VAL A 231 -1.82 20.74 -6.72
N ILE A 232 -0.67 20.47 -7.34
CA ILE A 232 -0.01 21.42 -8.24
C ILE A 232 -0.60 21.32 -9.64
N GLU A 233 -0.92 20.11 -10.09
CA GLU A 233 -1.50 19.85 -11.39
C GLU A 233 -2.48 18.69 -11.37
N TYR A 234 -3.58 18.80 -12.14
CA TYR A 234 -4.46 17.70 -12.46
C TYR A 234 -4.19 17.23 -13.90
N HIS A 235 -3.72 16.00 -14.02
CA HIS A 235 -3.39 15.43 -15.33
C HIS A 235 -4.60 14.81 -16.02
N TYR A 236 -4.66 14.92 -17.34
CA TYR A 236 -5.67 14.26 -18.16
C TYR A 236 -5.46 12.75 -18.19
N PRO A 237 -6.53 11.94 -18.36
CA PRO A 237 -6.40 10.48 -18.46
C PRO A 237 -5.38 10.01 -19.52
N SER A 238 -5.26 10.74 -20.65
CA SER A 238 -4.27 10.44 -21.70
C SER A 238 -2.81 10.49 -21.21
N TYR A 239 -2.51 11.29 -20.20
CA TYR A 239 -1.16 11.35 -19.62
C TYR A 239 -0.85 10.08 -18.83
N PHE A 240 -1.83 9.53 -18.11
CA PHE A 240 -1.69 8.23 -17.44
C PHE A 240 -1.49 7.10 -18.45
N ASP A 241 -2.21 7.12 -19.59
CA ASP A 241 -2.01 6.16 -20.67
C ASP A 241 -0.61 6.27 -21.30
N HIS A 242 -0.10 7.50 -21.45
CA HIS A 242 1.26 7.75 -21.91
C HIS A 242 2.30 7.17 -20.96
N LEU A 243 2.21 7.48 -19.67
CA LEU A 243 3.12 6.94 -18.64
C LEU A 243 3.05 5.42 -18.55
N LYS A 244 1.85 4.82 -18.70
CA LYS A 244 1.66 3.37 -18.74
C LYS A 244 2.47 2.72 -19.86
N LYS A 245 2.41 3.28 -21.07
CA LYS A 245 3.17 2.76 -22.22
C LYS A 245 4.66 2.78 -21.97
N ILE A 246 5.18 3.91 -21.48
CA ILE A 246 6.61 4.05 -21.15
C ILE A 246 7.02 3.06 -20.06
N ALA A 247 6.23 2.91 -19.00
CA ALA A 247 6.53 1.97 -17.93
C ALA A 247 6.60 0.51 -18.43
N ILE A 248 5.68 0.10 -19.31
CA ILE A 248 5.72 -1.22 -19.97
C ILE A 248 6.98 -1.36 -20.82
N GLU A 249 7.34 -0.36 -21.62
CA GLU A 249 8.55 -0.34 -22.45
C GLU A 249 9.83 -0.41 -21.61
N LYS A 250 9.83 0.19 -20.41
CA LYS A 250 10.94 0.08 -19.44
C LYS A 250 11.07 -1.29 -18.78
N GLY A 251 10.05 -2.15 -18.87
CA GLY A 251 10.12 -3.54 -18.41
C GLY A 251 9.30 -3.88 -17.18
N PHE A 252 8.44 -2.99 -16.68
CA PHE A 252 7.48 -3.38 -15.64
C PHE A 252 6.52 -4.46 -16.19
N LYS A 253 6.32 -5.52 -15.42
CA LYS A 253 5.45 -6.65 -15.81
C LYS A 253 3.98 -6.25 -15.83
N ILE A 254 3.57 -5.46 -14.83
CA ILE A 254 2.22 -4.97 -14.65
C ILE A 254 2.25 -3.50 -14.33
N VAL A 255 1.41 -2.72 -15.01
CA VAL A 255 1.27 -1.28 -14.80
C VAL A 255 -0.19 -0.89 -14.72
N SER A 256 -0.63 -0.44 -13.55
CA SER A 256 -1.92 0.22 -13.38
C SER A 256 -1.70 1.74 -13.33
N SER A 257 -2.25 2.46 -14.29
CA SER A 257 -2.04 3.91 -14.41
C SER A 257 -3.32 4.57 -14.89
N THR A 258 -4.05 5.17 -13.95
CA THR A 258 -5.26 5.97 -14.20
C THR A 258 -5.41 7.04 -13.11
N PRO A 259 -6.22 8.08 -13.30
CA PRO A 259 -6.45 9.07 -12.24
C PRO A 259 -6.94 8.48 -10.92
N PHE A 260 -7.68 7.38 -10.96
CA PHE A 260 -8.23 6.72 -9.76
C PHE A 260 -7.43 5.51 -9.30
N THR A 261 -6.33 5.15 -9.95
CA THR A 261 -5.44 4.09 -9.48
C THR A 261 -4.96 4.38 -8.05
N ARG A 262 -4.97 3.36 -7.22
CA ARG A 262 -4.40 3.33 -5.87
C ARG A 262 -3.51 2.10 -5.77
N SER A 263 -2.57 2.09 -4.82
CA SER A 263 -1.57 1.02 -4.70
C SER A 263 -2.16 -0.38 -4.53
N SER A 264 -3.37 -0.50 -4.02
CA SER A 264 -4.09 -1.78 -3.86
C SER A 264 -5.21 -2.00 -4.88
N TYR A 265 -5.34 -1.14 -5.90
CA TYR A 265 -6.38 -1.24 -6.91
C TYR A 265 -5.95 -2.20 -8.03
N HIS A 266 -6.84 -3.13 -8.43
CA HIS A 266 -6.57 -4.18 -9.42
C HIS A 266 -5.30 -5.02 -9.13
N ALA A 267 -5.09 -5.35 -7.86
CA ALA A 267 -3.93 -6.13 -7.45
C ALA A 267 -3.96 -7.61 -7.91
N ASP A 268 -5.04 -8.04 -8.55
CA ASP A 268 -5.31 -9.42 -9.00
C ASP A 268 -5.74 -9.52 -10.47
N ASP A 269 -5.77 -8.45 -11.23
CA ASP A 269 -6.16 -8.49 -12.66
C ASP A 269 -5.07 -9.16 -13.55
N ASP A 270 -4.25 -10.07 -12.93
CA ASP A 270 -3.13 -10.74 -13.61
C ASP A 270 -3.03 -12.22 -13.32
#